data_494550048f9219b470bf2d3798d797b2
#
_entry.id   494550048f9219b470bf2d3798d797b2
#
_cell.length_a   1.000
_cell.length_b   1.000
_cell.length_c   1.000
_cell.angle_alpha   90.00
_cell.angle_beta   90.00
_cell.angle_gamma   90.00
#
_symmetry.space_group_name_H-M   'P 1'
#
loop_
_entity.id
_entity.type
_entity.pdbx_description
1 polymer ?
#
loop_
_entity_poly.entity_id
_entity_poly.type
_entity_poly.pdbx_seq_one_letter_code
_entity_poly.pdbx_strand_id
1 'polypeptide(L)'
;MYNPCDAVTLPSGGKPEIVVFSNDQQRALVQASYCHRYGVFIRLDLCTGLRMGELLAVKWEDIDFSTAQLHVRRTINRLAKYEAHDGENKTEIVFGTPKTKNSRRTIPLTRTMADELTRWKQQQAQDKIRAGDKYTDDGFIVTNEFGHYFEQKTFKDYYDRLLKDADIGHFTFHALRHTFATRALERGMDYKTLSAILGHYSVAFTMDTYVHSMDEHKRREMDKMDDMFGMQYSISVENQPYPVLCTLSPDGCTTHVPDFPKITTQAASLDAALLKVKQQIQKALRQYKNPPIPTKQEQIVVPQNSVLVLVKAS
;
A
#
# COMPACT_ATOMS: atom_id res chain seq x y z
N MET A 1 -1.21 50.77 11.38
CA MET A 1 -1.51 49.83 12.49
C MET A 1 -0.33 48.90 12.60
N TYR A 2 0.40 48.87 13.71
CA TYR A 2 1.57 48.03 13.92
C TYR A 2 1.08 46.59 14.26
N ASN A 3 1.47 45.57 13.48
CA ASN A 3 1.15 44.19 13.77
C ASN A 3 2.24 43.64 14.71
N PRO A 4 1.95 43.33 15.99
CA PRO A 4 2.94 42.85 16.94
C PRO A 4 3.52 41.49 16.55
N CYS A 5 2.90 40.74 15.62
CA CYS A 5 3.38 39.44 15.15
C CYS A 5 4.50 39.55 14.09
N ASP A 6 4.74 40.72 13.49
CA ASP A 6 5.76 40.89 12.43
C ASP A 6 7.20 40.71 12.97
N ALA A 7 7.41 40.86 14.28
CA ALA A 7 8.69 40.70 14.95
C ALA A 7 8.88 39.32 15.62
N VAL A 8 7.89 38.44 15.53
CA VAL A 8 7.94 37.15 16.19
C VAL A 8 8.58 36.12 15.25
N THR A 9 9.77 35.64 15.61
CA THR A 9 10.37 34.46 14.98
C THR A 9 9.71 33.22 15.58
N LEU A 10 8.93 32.50 14.77
CA LEU A 10 8.36 31.23 15.20
C LEU A 10 9.50 30.22 15.48
N PRO A 11 9.44 29.48 16.58
CA PRO A 11 10.44 28.44 16.84
C PRO A 11 10.45 27.46 15.66
N SER A 12 11.60 27.26 15.03
CA SER A 12 11.80 26.24 14.00
C SER A 12 11.83 24.88 14.69
N GLY A 13 10.68 24.32 14.96
CA GLY A 13 10.57 22.89 15.29
C GLY A 13 11.04 22.09 14.09
N GLY A 14 11.90 21.07 14.29
CA GLY A 14 12.29 20.14 13.23
C GLY A 14 11.03 19.58 12.55
N LYS A 15 11.13 19.26 11.25
CA LYS A 15 10.01 18.64 10.52
C LYS A 15 9.63 17.35 11.28
N PRO A 16 8.34 17.15 11.63
CA PRO A 16 7.93 15.93 12.29
C PRO A 16 8.26 14.73 11.41
N GLU A 17 8.82 13.70 12.01
CA GLU A 17 9.12 12.45 11.32
C GLU A 17 7.83 11.82 10.79
N ILE A 18 7.84 11.44 9.52
CA ILE A 18 6.69 10.81 8.87
C ILE A 18 6.68 9.33 9.26
N VAL A 19 5.70 8.96 10.05
CA VAL A 19 5.50 7.59 10.47
C VAL A 19 4.60 6.86 9.47
N VAL A 20 5.12 5.76 8.91
CA VAL A 20 4.39 4.86 7.99
C VAL A 20 4.40 3.44 8.55
N PHE A 21 3.38 2.67 8.21
CA PHE A 21 3.38 1.24 8.54
C PHE A 21 4.42 0.50 7.72
N SER A 22 5.17 -0.42 8.34
CA SER A 22 5.93 -1.42 7.59
C SER A 22 4.98 -2.30 6.77
N ASN A 23 5.52 -3.08 5.82
CA ASN A 23 4.69 -3.99 5.02
C ASN A 23 3.99 -5.04 5.89
N ASP A 24 4.64 -5.51 6.96
CA ASP A 24 4.08 -6.50 7.87
C ASP A 24 2.99 -5.87 8.76
N GLN A 25 3.24 -4.69 9.31
CA GLN A 25 2.24 -3.94 10.08
C GLN A 25 1.01 -3.59 9.26
N GLN A 26 1.21 -3.15 8.00
CA GLN A 26 0.10 -2.89 7.08
C GLN A 26 -0.72 -4.15 6.80
N ARG A 27 -0.07 -5.30 6.59
CA ARG A 27 -0.74 -6.59 6.39
C ARG A 27 -1.53 -7.00 7.63
N ALA A 28 -0.93 -6.90 8.82
CA ALA A 28 -1.58 -7.22 10.07
C ALA A 28 -2.83 -6.34 10.30
N LEU A 29 -2.70 -5.03 10.07
CA LEU A 29 -3.82 -4.08 10.17
C LEU A 29 -4.96 -4.42 9.20
N VAL A 30 -4.64 -4.69 7.93
CA VAL A 30 -5.64 -5.07 6.92
C VAL A 30 -6.32 -6.37 7.32
N GLN A 31 -5.56 -7.38 7.77
CA GLN A 31 -6.11 -8.66 8.21
C GLN A 31 -7.06 -8.48 9.41
N ALA A 32 -6.63 -7.76 10.45
CA ALA A 32 -7.47 -7.47 11.61
C ALA A 32 -8.74 -6.71 11.21
N SER A 33 -8.63 -5.77 10.26
CA SER A 33 -9.77 -4.96 9.80
C SER A 33 -10.91 -5.77 9.20
N TYR A 34 -10.67 -6.97 8.68
CA TYR A 34 -11.75 -7.84 8.17
C TYR A 34 -12.60 -8.44 9.30
N CYS A 35 -12.04 -8.57 10.50
CA CYS A 35 -12.76 -9.07 11.67
C CYS A 35 -13.59 -7.99 12.38
N HIS A 36 -13.44 -6.73 11.97
CA HIS A 36 -14.09 -5.59 12.58
C HIS A 36 -15.17 -4.98 11.67
N ARG A 37 -16.32 -4.65 12.26
CA ARG A 37 -17.47 -4.11 11.53
C ARG A 37 -17.12 -2.90 10.66
N TYR A 38 -16.35 -1.94 11.20
CA TYR A 38 -15.99 -0.69 10.52
C TYR A 38 -14.62 -0.74 9.85
N GLY A 39 -14.01 -1.92 9.77
CA GLY A 39 -12.69 -2.10 9.17
C GLY A 39 -12.62 -1.75 7.69
N VAL A 40 -13.74 -1.81 6.97
CA VAL A 40 -13.86 -1.36 5.58
C VAL A 40 -13.38 0.10 5.40
N PHE A 41 -13.58 0.97 6.41
CA PHE A 41 -13.17 2.37 6.33
C PHE A 41 -11.68 2.56 6.50
N ILE A 42 -11.02 1.69 7.28
CA ILE A 42 -9.56 1.67 7.38
C ILE A 42 -8.94 1.23 6.05
N ARG A 43 -9.53 0.23 5.40
CA ARG A 43 -9.10 -0.21 4.06
C ARG A 43 -9.38 0.85 3.00
N LEU A 44 -10.51 1.55 3.09
CA LEU A 44 -10.83 2.70 2.22
C LEU A 44 -9.77 3.79 2.36
N ASP A 45 -9.37 4.14 3.59
CA ASP A 45 -8.36 5.16 3.83
C ASP A 45 -6.98 4.74 3.32
N LEU A 46 -6.57 3.49 3.54
CA LEU A 46 -5.36 2.89 2.99
C LEU A 46 -5.34 2.84 1.45
N CYS A 47 -6.51 2.87 0.78
CA CYS A 47 -6.62 2.88 -0.68
C CYS A 47 -6.74 4.29 -1.28
N THR A 48 -7.09 5.31 -0.49
CA THR A 48 -7.44 6.64 -0.99
C THR A 48 -6.64 7.77 -0.37
N GLY A 49 -6.07 7.54 0.81
CA GLY A 49 -5.33 8.54 1.58
C GLY A 49 -6.19 9.74 1.99
N LEU A 50 -7.46 9.55 2.30
CA LEU A 50 -8.35 10.59 2.79
C LEU A 50 -7.83 11.16 4.13
N ARG A 51 -8.19 12.38 4.46
CA ARG A 51 -8.06 12.87 5.84
C ARG A 51 -9.22 12.31 6.66
N MET A 52 -9.02 12.05 7.97
CA MET A 52 -10.08 11.53 8.85
C MET A 52 -11.39 12.31 8.70
N GLY A 53 -11.32 13.64 8.72
CA GLY A 53 -12.53 14.47 8.57
C GLY A 53 -13.18 14.37 7.18
N GLU A 54 -12.42 14.10 6.14
CA GLU A 54 -12.94 13.84 4.79
C GLU A 54 -13.62 12.45 4.76
N LEU A 55 -12.96 11.41 5.26
CA LEU A 55 -13.50 10.05 5.35
C LEU A 55 -14.85 10.02 6.07
N LEU A 56 -14.93 10.64 7.25
CA LEU A 56 -16.14 10.65 8.07
C LEU A 56 -17.29 11.48 7.45
N ALA A 57 -16.97 12.37 6.51
CA ALA A 57 -17.96 13.21 5.82
C ALA A 57 -18.42 12.67 4.46
N VAL A 58 -17.91 11.51 4.01
CA VAL A 58 -18.31 10.90 2.74
C VAL A 58 -19.77 10.44 2.81
N LYS A 59 -20.53 10.76 1.77
CA LYS A 59 -21.90 10.28 1.57
C LYS A 59 -21.99 9.34 0.38
N TRP A 60 -23.07 8.54 0.30
CA TRP A 60 -23.32 7.65 -0.84
C TRP A 60 -23.41 8.38 -2.18
N GLU A 61 -23.91 9.61 -2.19
CA GLU A 61 -23.96 10.48 -3.38
C GLU A 61 -22.57 10.90 -3.90
N ASP A 62 -21.52 10.73 -3.10
CA ASP A 62 -20.14 11.04 -3.46
C ASP A 62 -19.45 9.85 -4.15
N ILE A 63 -20.09 8.68 -4.22
CA ILE A 63 -19.55 7.50 -4.89
C ILE A 63 -20.29 7.24 -6.17
N ASP A 64 -19.56 7.31 -7.27
CA ASP A 64 -20.00 6.82 -8.56
C ASP A 64 -19.52 5.38 -8.75
N PHE A 65 -20.44 4.43 -8.57
CA PHE A 65 -20.14 3.01 -8.77
C PHE A 65 -19.95 2.63 -10.24
N SER A 66 -20.51 3.41 -11.17
CA SER A 66 -20.40 3.12 -12.61
C SER A 66 -18.99 3.39 -13.14
N THR A 67 -18.36 4.44 -12.63
CA THR A 67 -16.99 4.84 -12.98
C THR A 67 -15.96 4.47 -11.91
N ALA A 68 -16.40 3.87 -10.79
CA ALA A 68 -15.58 3.56 -9.62
C ALA A 68 -14.81 4.80 -9.12
N GLN A 69 -15.52 5.88 -8.83
CA GLN A 69 -14.93 7.14 -8.38
C GLN A 69 -15.52 7.61 -7.05
N LEU A 70 -14.68 8.19 -6.21
CA LEU A 70 -15.05 8.87 -4.97
C LEU A 70 -14.77 10.37 -5.12
N HIS A 71 -15.80 11.19 -4.88
CA HIS A 71 -15.70 12.65 -4.91
C HIS A 71 -15.57 13.21 -3.50
N VAL A 72 -14.42 13.82 -3.19
CA VAL A 72 -14.20 14.48 -1.90
C VAL A 72 -14.84 15.87 -1.95
N ARG A 73 -15.97 16.05 -1.27
CA ARG A 73 -16.76 17.29 -1.30
C ARG A 73 -16.90 17.98 0.04
N ARG A 74 -16.71 17.22 1.15
CA ARG A 74 -16.99 17.66 2.51
C ARG A 74 -15.90 17.24 3.48
N THR A 75 -15.88 17.88 4.62
CA THR A 75 -15.09 17.47 5.79
C THR A 75 -15.89 17.74 7.04
N ILE A 76 -15.73 16.90 8.05
CA ILE A 76 -16.29 17.09 9.38
C ILE A 76 -15.19 17.57 10.33
N ASN A 77 -15.46 18.63 11.06
CA ASN A 77 -14.55 19.18 12.07
C ASN A 77 -15.31 19.48 13.34
N ARG A 78 -14.64 19.36 14.47
CA ARG A 78 -15.13 19.87 15.74
C ARG A 78 -14.45 21.21 16.00
N LEU A 79 -15.23 22.28 16.04
CA LEU A 79 -14.75 23.65 16.26
C LEU A 79 -15.18 24.16 17.64
N ALA A 80 -14.36 25.03 18.24
CA ALA A 80 -14.77 25.75 19.43
C ALA A 80 -15.89 26.73 19.08
N LYS A 81 -16.92 26.81 19.93
CA LYS A 81 -17.93 27.87 19.86
C LYS A 81 -17.35 29.17 20.36
N TYR A 82 -17.55 30.24 19.62
CA TYR A 82 -17.03 31.56 19.99
C TYR A 82 -17.72 32.13 21.25
N GLU A 83 -19.01 31.80 21.43
CA GLU A 83 -19.85 32.26 22.54
C GLU A 83 -20.46 31.04 23.24
N ALA A 84 -19.68 30.31 24.04
CA ALA A 84 -20.25 29.25 24.87
C ALA A 84 -20.49 29.79 26.27
N HIS A 85 -21.74 29.73 26.73
CA HIS A 85 -22.13 30.06 28.11
C HIS A 85 -21.76 28.94 29.09
N ASP A 86 -21.62 29.26 30.38
CA ASP A 86 -21.32 28.26 31.39
C ASP A 86 -22.42 27.17 31.42
N GLY A 87 -22.01 25.91 31.27
CA GLY A 87 -22.90 24.74 31.20
C GLY A 87 -23.21 24.26 29.80
N GLU A 88 -22.84 24.98 28.73
CA GLU A 88 -23.00 24.54 27.34
C GLU A 88 -21.76 23.79 26.80
N ASN A 89 -22.00 22.97 25.78
CA ASN A 89 -20.90 22.36 25.03
C ASN A 89 -20.04 23.46 24.38
N LYS A 90 -18.78 23.58 24.81
CA LYS A 90 -17.80 24.56 24.27
C LYS A 90 -17.39 24.32 22.81
N THR A 91 -17.88 23.25 22.21
CA THR A 91 -17.53 22.86 20.83
C THR A 91 -18.77 22.41 20.06
N GLU A 92 -18.76 22.58 18.74
CA GLU A 92 -19.77 22.11 17.83
C GLU A 92 -19.16 21.33 16.65
N ILE A 93 -19.96 20.47 16.06
CA ILE A 93 -19.58 19.74 14.85
C ILE A 93 -20.03 20.54 13.65
N VAL A 94 -19.08 20.86 12.78
CA VAL A 94 -19.32 21.63 11.57
C VAL A 94 -18.97 20.79 10.35
N PHE A 95 -19.92 20.63 9.46
CA PHE A 95 -19.71 20.10 8.12
C PHE A 95 -19.31 21.24 7.20
N GLY A 96 -18.03 21.29 6.87
CA GLY A 96 -17.46 22.32 6.01
C GLY A 96 -17.19 21.82 4.60
N THR A 97 -17.16 22.76 3.66
CA THR A 97 -16.51 22.50 2.37
C THR A 97 -15.00 22.56 2.57
N PRO A 98 -14.23 21.70 1.87
CA PRO A 98 -12.78 21.78 1.93
C PRO A 98 -12.27 23.20 1.61
N LYS A 99 -11.36 23.73 2.44
CA LYS A 99 -10.93 25.14 2.43
C LYS A 99 -10.31 25.65 1.12
N THR A 100 -9.85 24.75 0.24
CA THR A 100 -9.17 25.10 -1.01
C THR A 100 -9.78 24.39 -2.21
N LYS A 101 -9.66 24.99 -3.41
CA LYS A 101 -10.10 24.34 -4.67
C LYS A 101 -9.48 22.96 -4.87
N ASN A 102 -8.22 22.77 -4.47
CA ASN A 102 -7.48 21.49 -4.60
C ASN A 102 -7.98 20.41 -3.62
N SER A 103 -8.70 20.79 -2.58
CA SER A 103 -9.27 19.85 -1.62
C SER A 103 -10.54 19.16 -2.16
N ARG A 104 -11.25 19.78 -3.13
CA ARG A 104 -12.30 19.13 -3.92
C ARG A 104 -11.62 18.35 -5.03
N ARG A 105 -11.71 17.02 -4.96
CA ARG A 105 -11.03 16.12 -5.89
C ARG A 105 -11.81 14.85 -6.11
N THR A 106 -11.50 14.17 -7.18
CA THR A 106 -12.01 12.84 -7.49
C THR A 106 -10.88 11.83 -7.35
N ILE A 107 -11.14 10.75 -6.62
CA ILE A 107 -10.20 9.66 -6.38
C ILE A 107 -10.75 8.41 -7.05
N PRO A 108 -10.03 7.80 -8.01
CA PRO A 108 -10.40 6.51 -8.55
C PRO A 108 -10.35 5.42 -7.47
N LEU A 109 -11.36 4.60 -7.39
CA LEU A 109 -11.41 3.44 -6.50
C LEU A 109 -10.95 2.19 -7.25
N THR A 110 -10.28 1.29 -6.54
CA THR A 110 -10.06 -0.06 -7.08
C THR A 110 -11.38 -0.83 -7.14
N ARG A 111 -11.49 -1.80 -8.05
CA ARG A 111 -12.69 -2.66 -8.15
C ARG A 111 -12.99 -3.34 -6.81
N THR A 112 -11.97 -3.90 -6.17
CA THR A 112 -12.12 -4.53 -4.86
C THR A 112 -12.72 -3.59 -3.82
N MET A 113 -12.29 -2.31 -3.80
CA MET A 113 -12.83 -1.33 -2.84
C MET A 113 -14.28 -0.94 -3.17
N ALA A 114 -14.61 -0.80 -4.45
CA ALA A 114 -16.00 -0.56 -4.88
C ALA A 114 -16.92 -1.72 -4.48
N ASP A 115 -16.47 -2.97 -4.62
CA ASP A 115 -17.21 -4.16 -4.19
C ASP A 115 -17.37 -4.21 -2.66
N GLU A 116 -16.35 -3.82 -1.89
CA GLU A 116 -16.45 -3.73 -0.43
C GLU A 116 -17.45 -2.66 0.01
N LEU A 117 -17.46 -1.50 -0.65
CA LEU A 117 -18.44 -0.45 -0.39
C LEU A 117 -19.86 -0.87 -0.77
N THR A 118 -20.03 -1.65 -1.83
CA THR A 118 -21.32 -2.23 -2.21
C THR A 118 -21.84 -3.16 -1.11
N ARG A 119 -20.98 -4.04 -0.58
CA ARG A 119 -21.34 -4.92 0.57
C ARG A 119 -21.69 -4.10 1.81
N TRP A 120 -20.92 -3.04 2.08
CA TRP A 120 -21.22 -2.15 3.19
C TRP A 120 -22.59 -1.44 3.03
N LYS A 121 -22.93 -0.99 1.82
CA LYS A 121 -24.24 -0.40 1.52
C LYS A 121 -25.38 -1.38 1.81
N GLN A 122 -25.20 -2.65 1.45
CA GLN A 122 -26.17 -3.72 1.78
C GLN A 122 -26.27 -3.93 3.31
N GLN A 123 -25.13 -3.87 4.02
CA GLN A 123 -25.14 -3.97 5.48
C GLN A 123 -25.91 -2.82 6.14
N GLN A 124 -25.68 -1.58 5.69
CA GLN A 124 -26.46 -0.43 6.18
C GLN A 124 -27.95 -0.54 5.88
N ALA A 125 -28.32 -1.07 4.73
CA ALA A 125 -29.74 -1.33 4.40
C ALA A 125 -30.36 -2.33 5.38
N GLN A 126 -29.63 -3.38 5.78
CA GLN A 126 -30.08 -4.32 6.81
C GLN A 126 -30.18 -3.67 8.19
N ASP A 127 -29.22 -2.81 8.55
CA ASP A 127 -29.26 -2.06 9.82
C ASP A 127 -30.49 -1.13 9.87
N LYS A 128 -30.80 -0.45 8.77
CA LYS A 128 -31.98 0.40 8.64
C LYS A 128 -33.25 -0.39 8.89
N ILE A 129 -33.37 -1.59 8.30
CA ILE A 129 -34.54 -2.49 8.53
C ILE A 129 -34.62 -2.90 10.00
N ARG A 130 -33.48 -3.25 10.64
CA ARG A 130 -33.47 -3.68 12.05
C ARG A 130 -33.81 -2.54 13.01
N ALA A 131 -33.26 -1.35 12.76
CA ALA A 131 -33.44 -0.20 13.62
C ALA A 131 -34.81 0.47 13.46
N GLY A 132 -35.49 0.28 12.31
CA GLY A 132 -36.79 0.86 12.02
C GLY A 132 -36.79 2.38 12.19
N ASP A 133 -37.75 2.90 12.93
CA ASP A 133 -37.94 4.34 13.16
C ASP A 133 -36.78 5.00 13.94
N LYS A 134 -35.86 4.21 14.53
CA LYS A 134 -34.69 4.72 15.23
C LYS A 134 -33.51 4.98 14.30
N TYR A 135 -33.62 4.65 13.02
CA TYR A 135 -32.54 4.84 12.06
C TYR A 135 -32.53 6.27 11.50
N THR A 136 -31.38 6.92 11.59
CA THR A 136 -31.13 8.23 10.96
C THR A 136 -30.49 8.04 9.58
N ASP A 137 -31.14 8.54 8.53
CA ASP A 137 -30.68 8.38 7.14
C ASP A 137 -30.23 9.72 6.55
N ASP A 138 -29.03 10.18 6.94
CA ASP A 138 -28.41 11.39 6.42
C ASP A 138 -27.52 11.10 5.18
N GLY A 139 -27.53 9.86 4.71
CA GLY A 139 -26.77 9.40 3.54
C GLY A 139 -25.28 9.21 3.76
N PHE A 140 -24.76 9.32 4.99
CA PHE A 140 -23.36 9.08 5.29
C PHE A 140 -22.98 7.60 5.13
N ILE A 141 -21.73 7.36 4.69
CA ILE A 141 -21.22 5.99 4.57
C ILE A 141 -20.70 5.49 5.92
N VAL A 142 -20.00 6.37 6.66
CA VAL A 142 -19.36 6.03 7.93
C VAL A 142 -20.33 6.29 9.06
N THR A 143 -21.18 5.30 9.35
CA THR A 143 -22.21 5.39 10.39
C THR A 143 -22.20 4.16 11.30
N ASN A 144 -22.78 4.33 12.50
CA ASN A 144 -23.12 3.21 13.36
C ASN A 144 -24.36 2.46 12.86
N GLU A 145 -24.82 1.45 13.61
CA GLU A 145 -25.99 0.60 13.30
C GLU A 145 -27.33 1.35 13.31
N PHE A 146 -27.36 2.56 13.88
CA PHE A 146 -28.54 3.44 13.88
C PHE A 146 -28.46 4.54 12.82
N GLY A 147 -27.44 4.51 11.95
CA GLY A 147 -27.26 5.50 10.89
C GLY A 147 -26.62 6.82 11.33
N HIS A 148 -26.25 6.97 12.60
CA HIS A 148 -25.56 8.16 13.08
C HIS A 148 -24.10 8.18 12.61
N TYR A 149 -23.66 9.32 12.10
CA TYR A 149 -22.27 9.53 11.71
C TYR A 149 -21.33 9.44 12.92
N PHE A 150 -20.07 9.10 12.66
CA PHE A 150 -19.04 9.09 13.70
C PHE A 150 -18.39 10.46 13.88
N GLU A 151 -18.23 10.86 15.13
CA GLU A 151 -17.31 11.92 15.50
C GLU A 151 -15.87 11.43 15.40
N GLN A 152 -14.92 12.36 15.12
CA GLN A 152 -13.50 12.02 15.00
C GLN A 152 -12.95 11.30 16.21
N LYS A 153 -13.35 11.72 17.44
CA LYS A 153 -12.90 11.07 18.69
C LYS A 153 -13.36 9.63 18.75
N THR A 154 -14.66 9.39 18.54
CA THR A 154 -15.24 8.03 18.61
C THR A 154 -14.62 7.10 17.56
N PHE A 155 -14.39 7.62 16.35
CA PHE A 155 -13.77 6.83 15.29
C PHE A 155 -12.27 6.57 15.58
N LYS A 156 -11.58 7.54 16.19
CA LYS A 156 -10.21 7.35 16.65
C LYS A 156 -10.13 6.26 17.73
N ASP A 157 -11.02 6.25 18.71
CA ASP A 157 -11.07 5.23 19.75
C ASP A 157 -11.33 3.83 19.17
N TYR A 158 -12.11 3.75 18.07
CA TYR A 158 -12.27 2.52 17.31
C TYR A 158 -10.97 2.11 16.61
N TYR A 159 -10.30 3.05 15.96
CA TYR A 159 -9.02 2.82 15.29
C TYR A 159 -7.93 2.35 16.26
N ASP A 160 -7.82 2.98 17.43
CA ASP A 160 -6.85 2.61 18.46
C ASP A 160 -7.09 1.16 18.97
N ARG A 161 -8.36 0.73 19.09
CA ARG A 161 -8.69 -0.67 19.41
C ARG A 161 -8.26 -1.61 18.29
N LEU A 162 -8.51 -1.26 17.04
CA LEU A 162 -8.09 -2.07 15.90
C LEU A 162 -6.56 -2.23 15.83
N LEU A 163 -5.79 -1.17 16.11
CA LEU A 163 -4.33 -1.25 16.20
C LEU A 163 -3.88 -2.23 17.28
N LYS A 164 -4.54 -2.21 18.43
CA LYS A 164 -4.27 -3.13 19.55
C LYS A 164 -4.56 -4.57 19.16
N ASP A 165 -5.70 -4.82 18.50
CA ASP A 165 -6.09 -6.16 18.06
C ASP A 165 -5.20 -6.69 16.94
N ALA A 166 -4.59 -5.78 16.15
CA ALA A 166 -3.57 -6.11 15.15
C ALA A 166 -2.16 -6.32 15.73
N ASP A 167 -1.94 -6.02 17.01
CA ASP A 167 -0.65 -6.10 17.72
C ASP A 167 0.49 -5.35 17.03
N ILE A 168 0.21 -4.13 16.54
CA ILE A 168 1.20 -3.36 15.76
C ILE A 168 1.67 -2.07 16.44
N GLY A 169 1.29 -1.84 17.69
CA GLY A 169 1.62 -0.64 18.43
C GLY A 169 0.75 0.57 18.08
N HIS A 170 1.14 1.75 18.57
CA HIS A 170 0.36 2.97 18.40
C HIS A 170 0.78 3.74 17.15
N PHE A 171 -0.19 4.04 16.27
CA PHE A 171 -0.04 4.91 15.11
C PHE A 171 -1.12 5.97 15.08
N THR A 172 -0.78 7.19 14.68
CA THR A 172 -1.81 8.20 14.44
C THR A 172 -2.67 7.80 13.24
N PHE A 173 -3.94 8.23 13.19
CA PHE A 173 -4.79 7.95 12.03
C PHE A 173 -4.19 8.48 10.72
N HIS A 174 -3.44 9.57 10.79
CA HIS A 174 -2.76 10.16 9.63
C HIS A 174 -1.67 9.26 9.03
N ALA A 175 -1.16 8.30 9.80
CA ALA A 175 -0.21 7.29 9.30
C ALA A 175 -0.80 6.42 8.18
N LEU A 176 -2.13 6.20 8.14
CA LEU A 176 -2.80 5.51 7.01
C LEU A 176 -2.56 6.25 5.69
N ARG A 177 -2.79 7.57 5.70
CA ARG A 177 -2.56 8.43 4.53
C ARG A 177 -1.08 8.49 4.14
N HIS A 178 -0.17 8.58 5.10
CA HIS A 178 1.27 8.54 4.81
C HIS A 178 1.67 7.20 4.21
N THR A 179 1.13 6.10 4.73
CA THR A 179 1.37 4.77 4.20
C THR A 179 0.85 4.63 2.77
N PHE A 180 -0.39 5.09 2.50
CA PHE A 180 -0.90 5.13 1.12
C PHE A 180 0.05 5.87 0.19
N ALA A 181 0.48 7.08 0.57
CA ALA A 181 1.34 7.92 -0.26
C ALA A 181 2.71 7.25 -0.52
N THR A 182 3.34 6.71 0.52
CA THR A 182 4.63 6.00 0.38
C THR A 182 4.48 4.77 -0.52
N ARG A 183 3.45 3.94 -0.30
CA ARG A 183 3.20 2.75 -1.13
C ARG A 183 2.86 3.09 -2.58
N ALA A 184 2.17 4.19 -2.82
CA ALA A 184 1.88 4.68 -4.17
C ALA A 184 3.18 5.05 -4.92
N LEU A 185 4.07 5.81 -4.27
CA LEU A 185 5.38 6.17 -4.83
C LEU A 185 6.28 4.95 -5.06
N GLU A 186 6.35 4.02 -4.11
CA GLU A 186 7.08 2.76 -4.24
C GLU A 186 6.59 1.93 -5.44
N ARG A 187 5.30 2.05 -5.81
CA ARG A 187 4.71 1.40 -6.99
C ARG A 187 4.83 2.21 -8.27
N GLY A 188 5.52 3.33 -8.25
CA GLY A 188 5.79 4.13 -9.44
C GLY A 188 4.74 5.20 -9.77
N MET A 189 3.82 5.51 -8.85
CA MET A 189 2.93 6.65 -9.03
C MET A 189 3.74 7.94 -9.04
N ASP A 190 3.51 8.81 -10.01
CA ASP A 190 4.20 10.09 -10.08
C ASP A 190 3.69 11.09 -9.02
N TYR A 191 4.54 12.03 -8.62
CA TYR A 191 4.24 13.00 -7.56
C TYR A 191 3.06 13.92 -7.89
N LYS A 192 2.83 14.24 -9.17
CA LYS A 192 1.72 15.11 -9.60
C LYS A 192 0.39 14.38 -9.41
N THR A 193 0.30 13.14 -9.84
CA THR A 193 -0.87 12.28 -9.65
C THR A 193 -1.13 12.05 -8.17
N LEU A 194 -0.10 11.71 -7.38
CA LEU A 194 -0.23 11.54 -5.94
C LEU A 194 -0.72 12.83 -5.25
N SER A 195 -0.14 13.98 -5.59
CA SER A 195 -0.54 15.29 -5.07
C SER A 195 -2.01 15.60 -5.36
N ALA A 196 -2.47 15.28 -6.57
CA ALA A 196 -3.87 15.45 -6.97
C ALA A 196 -4.81 14.55 -6.17
N ILE A 197 -4.46 13.27 -5.98
CA ILE A 197 -5.24 12.30 -5.18
C ILE A 197 -5.30 12.73 -3.71
N LEU A 198 -4.18 13.15 -3.13
CA LEU A 198 -4.12 13.60 -1.76
C LEU A 198 -4.78 14.98 -1.54
N GLY A 199 -4.92 15.80 -2.59
CA GLY A 199 -5.42 17.18 -2.48
C GLY A 199 -4.44 18.08 -1.72
N HIS A 200 -3.15 17.96 -2.02
CA HIS A 200 -2.13 18.87 -1.53
C HIS A 200 -2.20 20.20 -2.32
N TYR A 201 -1.83 21.30 -1.68
CA TYR A 201 -1.86 22.61 -2.33
C TYR A 201 -0.79 22.77 -3.42
N SER A 202 0.29 21.98 -3.34
CA SER A 202 1.35 21.96 -4.35
C SER A 202 2.03 20.58 -4.45
N VAL A 203 2.57 20.29 -5.62
CA VAL A 203 3.40 19.09 -5.84
C VAL A 203 4.69 19.16 -5.02
N ALA A 204 5.27 20.37 -4.88
CA ALA A 204 6.46 20.58 -4.07
C ALA A 204 6.26 20.13 -2.61
N PHE A 205 5.09 20.41 -2.03
CA PHE A 205 4.74 19.93 -0.69
C PHE A 205 4.74 18.40 -0.62
N THR A 206 4.23 17.70 -1.63
CA THR A 206 4.25 16.24 -1.71
C THR A 206 5.68 15.73 -1.82
N MET A 207 6.50 16.35 -2.67
CA MET A 207 7.92 16.01 -2.82
C MET A 207 8.68 16.19 -1.50
N ASP A 208 8.56 17.34 -0.86
CA ASP A 208 9.22 17.65 0.42
C ASP A 208 8.80 16.72 1.55
N THR A 209 7.52 16.26 1.50
CA THR A 209 6.96 15.35 2.50
C THR A 209 7.52 13.94 2.35
N TYR A 210 7.75 13.48 1.12
CA TYR A 210 8.13 12.08 0.83
C TYR A 210 9.53 11.96 0.20
N VAL A 211 10.45 12.88 0.52
CA VAL A 211 11.83 12.94 -0.02
C VAL A 211 12.58 11.61 0.12
N HIS A 212 12.39 10.88 1.23
CA HIS A 212 13.13 9.64 1.47
C HIS A 212 12.81 8.51 0.47
N SER A 213 11.65 8.55 -0.18
CA SER A 213 11.31 7.62 -1.27
C SER A 213 11.87 8.04 -2.64
N MET A 214 12.49 9.22 -2.74
CA MET A 214 13.00 9.75 -4.02
C MET A 214 14.23 9.00 -4.55
N ASP A 215 15.12 8.52 -3.70
CA ASP A 215 16.36 7.92 -4.18
C ASP A 215 16.13 6.55 -4.84
N GLU A 216 15.24 5.74 -4.30
CA GLU A 216 14.80 4.50 -4.96
C GLU A 216 14.00 4.78 -6.25
N HIS A 217 13.18 5.83 -6.25
CA HIS A 217 12.44 6.24 -7.44
C HIS A 217 13.38 6.72 -8.54
N LYS A 218 14.35 7.59 -8.22
CA LYS A 218 15.38 8.05 -9.17
C LYS A 218 16.15 6.87 -9.77
N ARG A 219 16.56 5.90 -8.93
CA ARG A 219 17.26 4.71 -9.39
C ARG A 219 16.41 3.93 -10.38
N ARG A 220 15.14 3.63 -10.06
CA ARG A 220 14.21 2.93 -10.96
C ARG A 220 13.96 3.68 -12.28
N GLU A 221 13.85 5.02 -12.24
CA GLU A 221 13.68 5.80 -13.46
C GLU A 221 14.95 5.83 -14.30
N MET A 222 16.15 5.86 -13.67
CA MET A 222 17.43 5.73 -14.38
C MET A 222 17.59 4.35 -14.99
N ASP A 223 17.19 3.27 -14.28
CA ASP A 223 17.25 1.90 -14.81
C ASP A 223 16.42 1.74 -16.09
N LYS A 224 15.29 2.49 -16.23
CA LYS A 224 14.51 2.51 -17.48
C LYS A 224 15.24 3.17 -18.67
N MET A 225 16.25 3.99 -18.38
CA MET A 225 17.02 4.66 -19.44
C MET A 225 18.06 3.73 -20.07
N ASP A 226 18.39 2.60 -19.44
CA ASP A 226 19.39 1.66 -19.94
C ASP A 226 18.99 1.08 -21.29
N ASP A 227 17.71 0.74 -21.46
CA ASP A 227 17.18 0.23 -22.72
C ASP A 227 17.31 1.26 -23.87
N MET A 228 17.26 2.56 -23.55
CA MET A 228 17.29 3.66 -24.52
C MET A 228 18.69 3.85 -25.11
N PHE A 229 19.75 3.53 -24.35
CA PHE A 229 21.13 3.69 -24.79
C PHE A 229 21.76 2.41 -25.29
N GLY A 230 21.02 1.29 -25.35
CA GLY A 230 21.54 -0.01 -25.77
C GLY A 230 22.68 -0.53 -24.89
N MET A 231 22.78 0.02 -23.68
CA MET A 231 23.74 -0.48 -22.69
C MET A 231 23.20 -1.81 -22.16
N GLN A 232 23.63 -2.91 -22.78
CA GLN A 232 23.46 -4.21 -22.17
C GLN A 232 24.25 -4.20 -20.86
N TYR A 233 23.53 -4.12 -19.75
CA TYR A 233 24.14 -4.47 -18.47
C TYR A 233 24.73 -5.87 -18.60
N SER A 234 26.01 -6.01 -18.32
CA SER A 234 26.53 -7.26 -17.83
C SER A 234 25.88 -7.46 -16.45
N ILE A 235 24.67 -8.03 -16.47
CA ILE A 235 24.04 -8.54 -15.25
C ILE A 235 25.11 -9.42 -14.63
N SER A 236 25.54 -9.10 -13.41
CA SER A 236 26.45 -9.98 -12.69
C SER A 236 25.69 -11.29 -12.48
N VAL A 237 25.96 -12.25 -13.34
CA VAL A 237 25.30 -13.57 -13.40
C VAL A 237 25.56 -14.35 -12.11
N GLU A 238 26.45 -13.85 -11.24
CA GLU A 238 26.87 -14.46 -9.97
C GLU A 238 25.73 -14.72 -8.98
N ASN A 239 24.60 -14.04 -9.09
CA ASN A 239 23.48 -14.18 -8.14
C ASN A 239 22.17 -14.70 -8.76
N GLN A 240 22.13 -14.98 -10.06
CA GLN A 240 20.93 -15.52 -10.68
C GLN A 240 20.86 -17.05 -10.54
N PRO A 241 19.68 -17.58 -10.23
CA PRO A 241 19.50 -19.03 -10.15
C PRO A 241 19.48 -19.65 -11.55
N TYR A 242 20.26 -20.69 -11.76
CA TYR A 242 20.25 -21.50 -12.97
C TYR A 242 19.18 -22.58 -12.90
N PRO A 243 18.42 -22.81 -13.98
CA PRO A 243 17.47 -23.90 -14.06
C PRO A 243 18.21 -25.24 -14.19
N VAL A 244 17.83 -26.20 -13.37
CA VAL A 244 18.38 -27.55 -13.36
C VAL A 244 17.22 -28.53 -13.54
N LEU A 245 17.29 -29.35 -14.57
CA LEU A 245 16.38 -30.46 -14.79
C LEU A 245 16.87 -31.67 -13.98
N CYS A 246 16.04 -32.15 -13.07
CA CYS A 246 16.30 -33.31 -12.24
C CYS A 246 15.38 -34.44 -12.66
N THR A 247 15.93 -35.48 -13.29
CA THR A 247 15.20 -36.71 -13.67
C THR A 247 15.34 -37.73 -12.58
N LEU A 248 14.22 -38.17 -12.03
CA LEU A 248 14.16 -39.18 -10.98
C LEU A 248 14.00 -40.58 -11.58
N SER A 249 14.82 -41.51 -11.11
CA SER A 249 14.80 -42.92 -11.47
C SER A 249 14.89 -43.81 -10.23
N PRO A 250 14.55 -45.11 -10.29
CA PRO A 250 14.72 -46.01 -9.16
C PRO A 250 16.16 -46.09 -8.63
N ASP A 251 17.14 -45.84 -9.50
CA ASP A 251 18.57 -45.91 -9.19
C ASP A 251 19.15 -44.55 -8.70
N GLY A 252 18.32 -43.50 -8.54
CA GLY A 252 18.73 -42.20 -8.07
C GLY A 252 18.23 -41.02 -8.92
N CYS A 253 18.93 -39.88 -8.82
CA CYS A 253 18.61 -38.66 -9.52
C CYS A 253 19.74 -38.25 -10.47
N THR A 254 19.37 -37.96 -11.74
CA THR A 254 20.29 -37.38 -12.74
C THR A 254 19.89 -35.92 -12.98
N THR A 255 20.88 -35.01 -12.96
CA THR A 255 20.65 -33.59 -13.21
C THR A 255 21.25 -33.16 -14.53
N HIS A 256 20.58 -32.26 -15.24
CA HIS A 256 21.04 -31.60 -16.44
C HIS A 256 20.82 -30.09 -16.31
N VAL A 257 21.81 -29.29 -16.70
CA VAL A 257 21.76 -27.83 -16.67
C VAL A 257 21.64 -27.30 -18.09
N PRO A 258 20.50 -26.77 -18.56
CA PRO A 258 20.33 -26.30 -19.94
C PRO A 258 21.39 -25.28 -20.36
N ASP A 259 21.73 -24.37 -19.48
CA ASP A 259 22.70 -23.28 -19.74
C ASP A 259 24.16 -23.76 -19.71
N PHE A 260 24.41 -24.96 -19.22
CA PHE A 260 25.74 -25.61 -19.18
C PHE A 260 25.62 -27.07 -19.68
N PRO A 261 25.54 -27.29 -21.00
CA PRO A 261 25.28 -28.65 -21.55
C PRO A 261 26.27 -29.72 -21.15
N LYS A 262 27.48 -29.33 -20.71
CA LYS A 262 28.51 -30.25 -20.21
C LYS A 262 28.35 -30.62 -18.73
N ILE A 263 27.44 -29.97 -18.01
CA ILE A 263 27.20 -30.24 -16.60
C ILE A 263 26.03 -31.22 -16.48
N THR A 264 26.36 -32.48 -16.19
CA THR A 264 25.41 -33.53 -15.84
C THR A 264 25.94 -34.20 -14.61
N THR A 265 25.11 -34.42 -13.58
CA THR A 265 25.51 -35.15 -12.37
C THR A 265 24.52 -36.24 -12.04
N GLN A 266 24.99 -37.29 -11.40
CA GLN A 266 24.17 -38.39 -10.89
C GLN A 266 24.47 -38.63 -9.40
N ALA A 267 23.43 -38.86 -8.63
CA ALA A 267 23.52 -39.20 -7.20
C ALA A 267 22.34 -40.06 -6.76
N ALA A 268 22.52 -40.74 -5.61
CA ALA A 268 21.50 -41.62 -5.05
C ALA A 268 20.23 -40.87 -4.55
N SER A 269 20.33 -39.56 -4.32
CA SER A 269 19.19 -38.72 -3.90
C SER A 269 19.18 -37.38 -4.60
N LEU A 270 18.00 -36.71 -4.63
CA LEU A 270 17.83 -35.39 -5.22
C LEU A 270 18.73 -34.36 -4.54
N ASP A 271 18.79 -34.33 -3.21
CA ASP A 271 19.60 -33.39 -2.45
C ASP A 271 21.09 -33.52 -2.75
N ALA A 272 21.58 -34.78 -2.82
CA ALA A 272 22.96 -35.04 -3.16
C ALA A 272 23.29 -34.65 -4.62
N ALA A 273 22.36 -34.82 -5.55
CA ALA A 273 22.48 -34.39 -6.94
C ALA A 273 22.53 -32.87 -7.05
N LEU A 274 21.65 -32.16 -6.34
CA LEU A 274 21.58 -30.70 -6.30
C LEU A 274 22.85 -30.09 -5.69
N LEU A 275 23.41 -30.70 -4.66
CA LEU A 275 24.67 -30.24 -4.06
C LEU A 275 25.84 -30.38 -5.05
N LYS A 276 25.92 -31.51 -5.73
CA LYS A 276 26.98 -31.76 -6.75
C LYS A 276 26.85 -30.78 -7.93
N VAL A 277 25.63 -30.59 -8.45
CA VAL A 277 25.42 -29.69 -9.59
C VAL A 277 25.71 -28.22 -9.22
N LYS A 278 25.34 -27.80 -8.00
CA LYS A 278 25.71 -26.46 -7.49
C LYS A 278 27.21 -26.23 -7.52
N GLN A 279 27.98 -27.18 -7.01
CA GLN A 279 29.46 -27.09 -7.01
C GLN A 279 30.03 -27.03 -8.45
N GLN A 280 29.45 -27.77 -9.38
CA GLN A 280 29.91 -27.75 -10.77
C GLN A 280 29.55 -26.43 -11.48
N ILE A 281 28.37 -25.88 -11.24
CA ILE A 281 27.98 -24.54 -11.75
C ILE A 281 28.96 -23.49 -11.19
N GLN A 282 29.22 -23.50 -9.89
CA GLN A 282 30.18 -22.59 -9.26
C GLN A 282 31.59 -22.67 -9.90
N LYS A 283 32.06 -23.89 -10.14
CA LYS A 283 33.36 -24.12 -10.79
C LYS A 283 33.35 -23.61 -12.23
N ALA A 284 32.31 -23.87 -12.98
CA ALA A 284 32.13 -23.40 -14.37
C ALA A 284 32.11 -21.88 -14.43
N LEU A 285 31.34 -21.21 -13.57
CA LEU A 285 31.23 -19.74 -13.53
C LEU A 285 32.56 -19.05 -13.33
N ARG A 286 33.47 -19.64 -12.53
CA ARG A 286 34.84 -19.11 -12.33
C ARG A 286 35.73 -19.19 -13.59
N GLN A 287 35.38 -20.03 -14.57
CA GLN A 287 36.14 -20.25 -15.80
C GLN A 287 35.62 -19.40 -16.96
N TYR A 288 34.40 -18.88 -16.88
CA TYR A 288 33.80 -18.06 -17.93
C TYR A 288 34.09 -16.59 -17.72
N LYS A 289 34.63 -15.92 -18.72
CA LYS A 289 34.76 -14.46 -18.72
C LYS A 289 33.39 -13.77 -18.85
N ASN A 290 32.47 -14.39 -19.60
CA ASN A 290 31.07 -14.00 -19.74
C ASN A 290 30.22 -15.27 -19.56
N PRO A 291 29.69 -15.53 -18.33
CA PRO A 291 28.86 -16.68 -18.08
C PRO A 291 27.52 -16.59 -18.83
N PRO A 292 26.91 -17.74 -19.21
CA PRO A 292 25.63 -17.73 -19.87
C PRO A 292 24.53 -17.14 -18.98
N ILE A 293 23.62 -16.38 -19.59
CA ILE A 293 22.44 -15.86 -18.89
C ILE A 293 21.49 -17.03 -18.63
N PRO A 294 20.97 -17.21 -17.39
CA PRO A 294 20.06 -18.29 -17.09
C PRO A 294 18.80 -18.27 -17.96
N THR A 295 18.47 -19.42 -18.57
CA THR A 295 17.27 -19.57 -19.38
C THR A 295 16.02 -19.40 -18.51
N LYS A 296 15.01 -18.68 -19.00
CA LYS A 296 13.73 -18.49 -18.29
C LYS A 296 12.98 -19.82 -18.16
N GLN A 297 12.36 -20.04 -16.99
CA GLN A 297 11.64 -21.30 -16.69
C GLN A 297 10.58 -21.65 -17.75
N GLU A 298 9.90 -20.62 -18.27
CA GLU A 298 8.82 -20.74 -19.27
C GLU A 298 9.31 -21.26 -20.63
N GLN A 299 10.63 -21.22 -20.88
CA GLN A 299 11.27 -21.67 -22.12
C GLN A 299 11.79 -23.11 -22.03
N ILE A 300 11.70 -23.72 -20.84
CA ILE A 300 12.25 -25.05 -20.61
C ILE A 300 11.14 -26.10 -20.66
N VAL A 301 11.25 -27.02 -21.60
CA VAL A 301 10.35 -28.19 -21.66
C VAL A 301 10.79 -29.20 -20.61
N VAL A 302 9.95 -29.43 -19.61
CA VAL A 302 10.21 -30.40 -18.53
C VAL A 302 9.70 -31.78 -18.97
N PRO A 303 10.60 -32.79 -19.13
CA PRO A 303 10.20 -34.15 -19.49
C PRO A 303 9.35 -34.82 -18.42
N GLN A 304 8.60 -35.86 -18.81
CA GLN A 304 7.92 -36.77 -17.84
C GLN A 304 8.97 -37.34 -16.89
N ASN A 305 8.63 -37.43 -15.59
CA ASN A 305 9.53 -37.87 -14.50
C ASN A 305 10.70 -36.91 -14.18
N SER A 306 10.63 -35.66 -14.63
CA SER A 306 11.62 -34.67 -14.30
C SER A 306 11.01 -33.49 -13.50
N VAL A 307 11.82 -32.91 -12.62
CA VAL A 307 11.47 -31.71 -11.85
C VAL A 307 12.44 -30.60 -12.20
N LEU A 308 11.92 -29.39 -12.41
CA LEU A 308 12.76 -28.19 -12.62
C LEU A 308 13.05 -27.53 -11.27
N VAL A 309 14.32 -27.40 -10.94
CA VAL A 309 14.81 -26.76 -9.70
C VAL A 309 15.69 -25.60 -10.04
N LEU A 310 15.51 -24.47 -9.35
CA LEU A 310 16.36 -23.29 -9.49
C LEU A 310 17.51 -23.36 -8.49
N VAL A 311 18.75 -23.43 -8.99
CA VAL A 311 19.94 -23.52 -8.17
C VAL A 311 20.72 -22.20 -8.19
N LYS A 312 20.82 -21.53 -7.04
CA LYS A 312 21.71 -20.38 -6.87
C LYS A 312 23.14 -20.84 -6.74
N ALA A 313 24.02 -20.23 -7.51
CA ALA A 313 25.44 -20.53 -7.53
C ALA A 313 26.24 -19.84 -6.42
N SER A 314 25.61 -18.92 -5.70
CA SER A 314 26.24 -18.21 -4.55
C SER A 314 26.13 -19.04 -3.27
#